data_1a9ef44e4f6646784d0e2b3204502eae
#
_entry.id   1a9ef44e4f6646784d0e2b3204502eae
#
_cell.length_a   1.000
_cell.length_b   1.000
_cell.length_c   1.000
_cell.angle_alpha   90.00
_cell.angle_beta   90.00
_cell.angle_gamma   90.00
#
_symmetry.space_group_name_H-M   'P 1'
#
loop_
_entity.id
_entity.type
_entity.pdbx_description
1 polymer ?
#
loop_
_entity_poly.entity_id
_entity_poly.type
_entity_poly.pdbx_seq_one_letter_code
_entity_poly.pdbx_strand_id
1 'polypeptide(L)'
;MTNTLITGANKGLGFETARRLVAEGHTVWAAARDAERGRRAAAELGARPLVLDTTDDASVAAAVETVAAEGGLDVLVNNAGIEQRGADNSVTGADGTTADLLRTVFETNVFGLVRVTHAFLPLLRRSAAPVVVNVSSGLASLTGLTSPESPGYGYPGLAYPASKTAVNALTVQYAKALPGMRVNAVEPGFTATDLNGNTGTQSVAEGAEAIVRMALLDADGPTGGFFDASGPLPW
;
A
#
# COMPACT_ATOMS: atom_id res chain seq x y z
N MET A 1 20.81 7.66 6.38
CA MET A 1 19.44 8.24 6.41
C MET A 1 18.61 7.35 5.52
N THR A 2 17.48 6.85 5.99
CA THR A 2 16.64 5.88 5.28
C THR A 2 15.76 6.58 4.24
N ASN A 3 15.83 6.17 2.99
CA ASN A 3 15.03 6.71 1.90
C ASN A 3 13.76 5.85 1.72
N THR A 4 12.60 6.46 1.84
CA THR A 4 11.29 5.78 1.77
C THR A 4 10.44 6.35 0.64
N LEU A 5 9.86 5.48 -0.18
CA LEU A 5 8.85 5.84 -1.18
C LEU A 5 7.48 5.32 -0.71
N ILE A 6 6.47 6.21 -0.74
CA ILE A 6 5.08 5.84 -0.42
C ILE A 6 4.18 6.20 -1.60
N THR A 7 3.55 5.22 -2.21
CA THR A 7 2.59 5.47 -3.30
C THR A 7 1.25 5.94 -2.75
N GLY A 8 0.61 6.92 -3.42
CA GLY A 8 -0.67 7.46 -2.97
C GLY A 8 -0.58 8.25 -1.65
N ALA A 9 0.52 8.98 -1.42
CA ALA A 9 0.81 9.67 -0.16
C ALA A 9 0.22 11.09 -0.05
N ASN A 10 -0.63 11.51 -0.99
CA ASN A 10 -1.21 12.86 -0.96
C ASN A 10 -2.44 13.02 -0.04
N LYS A 11 -2.92 11.94 0.58
CA LYS A 11 -4.05 11.92 1.51
C LYS A 11 -4.13 10.58 2.29
N GLY A 12 -5.00 10.55 3.31
CA GLY A 12 -5.37 9.32 4.03
C GLY A 12 -4.18 8.59 4.64
N LEU A 13 -4.21 7.26 4.58
CA LEU A 13 -3.19 6.39 5.18
C LEU A 13 -1.77 6.67 4.68
N GLY A 14 -1.60 6.88 3.37
CA GLY A 14 -0.29 7.20 2.80
C GLY A 14 0.29 8.52 3.30
N PHE A 15 -0.55 9.54 3.47
CA PHE A 15 -0.15 10.84 4.03
C PHE A 15 0.28 10.71 5.49
N GLU A 16 -0.52 10.04 6.31
CA GLU A 16 -0.21 9.85 7.74
C GLU A 16 1.03 8.97 7.93
N THR A 17 1.18 7.92 7.12
CA THR A 17 2.39 7.10 7.12
C THR A 17 3.63 7.96 6.77
N ALA A 18 3.53 8.81 5.76
CA ALA A 18 4.59 9.74 5.37
C ALA A 18 4.95 10.70 6.51
N ARG A 19 3.94 11.31 7.15
CA ARG A 19 4.11 12.23 8.28
C ARG A 19 4.89 11.57 9.42
N ARG A 20 4.54 10.35 9.78
CA ARG A 20 5.19 9.60 10.86
C ARG A 20 6.61 9.19 10.50
N LEU A 21 6.84 8.70 9.28
CA LEU A 21 8.19 8.31 8.85
C LEU A 21 9.13 9.51 8.70
N VAL A 22 8.64 10.69 8.32
CA VAL A 22 9.43 11.93 8.37
C VAL A 22 9.82 12.26 9.82
N ALA A 23 8.89 12.11 10.78
CA ALA A 23 9.19 12.33 12.20
C ALA A 23 10.21 11.33 12.77
N GLU A 24 10.28 10.11 12.20
CA GLU A 24 11.30 9.10 12.52
C GLU A 24 12.64 9.34 11.77
N GLY A 25 12.78 10.45 11.06
CA GLY A 25 14.01 10.84 10.39
C GLY A 25 14.25 10.23 9.01
N HIS A 26 13.21 9.63 8.39
CA HIS A 26 13.31 9.16 7.00
C HIS A 26 13.27 10.33 6.01
N THR A 27 14.01 10.22 4.92
CA THR A 27 13.76 11.00 3.71
C THR A 27 12.61 10.36 2.95
N VAL A 28 11.43 11.00 2.95
CA VAL A 28 10.23 10.41 2.36
C VAL A 28 9.92 11.02 0.99
N TRP A 29 9.75 10.16 -0.01
CA TRP A 29 9.15 10.49 -1.30
C TRP A 29 7.64 10.29 -1.20
N ALA A 30 6.90 11.41 -1.12
CA ALA A 30 5.44 11.39 -1.11
C ALA A 30 4.92 11.34 -2.55
N ALA A 31 4.65 10.12 -3.03
CA ALA A 31 4.25 9.93 -4.42
C ALA A 31 2.74 10.07 -4.63
N ALA A 32 2.37 10.79 -5.69
CA ALA A 32 0.99 10.99 -6.12
C ALA A 32 0.91 11.12 -7.65
N ARG A 33 -0.19 10.66 -8.25
CA ARG A 33 -0.42 10.81 -9.71
C ARG A 33 -0.73 12.25 -10.11
N ASP A 34 -1.35 13.02 -9.23
CA ASP A 34 -1.63 14.44 -9.42
C ASP A 34 -0.47 15.27 -8.84
N ALA A 35 0.27 15.95 -9.72
CA ALA A 35 1.46 16.71 -9.36
C ALA A 35 1.17 17.86 -8.39
N GLU A 36 0.02 18.54 -8.53
CA GLU A 36 -0.34 19.69 -7.69
C GLU A 36 -0.70 19.23 -6.27
N ARG A 37 -1.54 18.19 -6.14
CA ARG A 37 -1.90 17.61 -4.85
C ARG A 37 -0.68 16.98 -4.17
N GLY A 38 0.20 16.32 -4.95
CA GLY A 38 1.45 15.74 -4.44
C GLY A 38 2.38 16.81 -3.89
N ARG A 39 2.59 17.92 -4.59
CA ARG A 39 3.43 19.03 -4.11
C ARG A 39 2.92 19.64 -2.81
N ARG A 40 1.60 19.89 -2.72
CA ARG A 40 0.99 20.43 -1.50
C ARG A 40 1.17 19.50 -0.30
N ALA A 41 0.87 18.23 -0.47
CA ALA A 41 1.06 17.23 0.59
C ALA A 41 2.52 17.12 1.01
N ALA A 42 3.44 17.05 0.07
CA ALA A 42 4.87 16.96 0.38
C ALA A 42 5.39 18.20 1.13
N ALA A 43 4.94 19.41 0.76
CA ALA A 43 5.31 20.64 1.46
C ALA A 43 4.80 20.66 2.91
N GLU A 44 3.56 20.21 3.14
CA GLU A 44 2.99 20.10 4.49
C GLU A 44 3.75 19.07 5.35
N LEU A 45 4.19 17.98 4.75
CA LEU A 45 4.89 16.88 5.42
C LEU A 45 6.39 17.16 5.67
N GLY A 46 6.99 18.14 4.99
CA GLY A 46 8.44 18.24 4.90
C GLY A 46 9.07 17.08 4.09
N ALA A 47 8.29 16.47 3.20
CA ALA A 47 8.68 15.36 2.34
C ALA A 47 9.07 15.83 0.93
N ARG A 48 9.63 14.93 0.12
CA ARG A 48 9.94 15.18 -1.30
C ARG A 48 8.74 14.82 -2.17
N PRO A 49 8.25 15.72 -3.03
CA PRO A 49 7.18 15.38 -3.96
C PRO A 49 7.69 14.46 -5.07
N LEU A 50 6.89 13.46 -5.44
CA LEU A 50 7.16 12.60 -6.59
C LEU A 50 5.88 12.41 -7.40
N VAL A 51 5.94 12.68 -8.71
CA VAL A 51 4.83 12.33 -9.61
C VAL A 51 4.95 10.85 -9.94
N LEU A 52 3.94 10.07 -9.60
CA LEU A 52 3.91 8.65 -9.88
C LEU A 52 2.47 8.16 -10.03
N ASP A 53 2.10 7.76 -11.24
CA ASP A 53 0.90 6.99 -11.53
C ASP A 53 1.28 5.50 -11.62
N THR A 54 0.77 4.70 -10.71
CA THR A 54 1.07 3.27 -10.65
C THR A 54 0.52 2.48 -11.84
N THR A 55 -0.35 3.08 -12.64
CA THR A 55 -0.96 2.47 -13.83
C THR A 55 -0.26 2.86 -15.13
N ASP A 56 0.79 3.69 -15.06
CA ASP A 56 1.54 4.20 -16.23
C ASP A 56 3.03 3.84 -16.12
N ASP A 57 3.50 3.00 -17.05
CA ASP A 57 4.89 2.54 -17.09
C ASP A 57 5.89 3.70 -17.27
N ALA A 58 5.55 4.72 -18.07
CA ALA A 58 6.42 5.88 -18.29
C ALA A 58 6.53 6.74 -17.03
N SER A 59 5.43 6.94 -16.31
CA SER A 59 5.42 7.64 -15.02
C SER A 59 6.27 6.92 -13.98
N VAL A 60 6.16 5.60 -13.91
CA VAL A 60 6.96 4.79 -12.98
C VAL A 60 8.44 4.84 -13.34
N ALA A 61 8.80 4.76 -14.61
CA ALA A 61 10.20 4.85 -15.06
C ALA A 61 10.84 6.22 -14.69
N ALA A 62 10.13 7.32 -14.95
CA ALA A 62 10.59 8.67 -14.58
C ALA A 62 10.76 8.82 -13.05
N ALA A 63 9.87 8.22 -12.27
CA ALA A 63 9.98 8.21 -10.80
C ALA A 63 11.22 7.44 -10.32
N VAL A 64 11.56 6.30 -10.95
CA VAL A 64 12.79 5.54 -10.65
C VAL A 64 14.04 6.39 -10.92
N GLU A 65 14.11 7.07 -12.06
CA GLU A 65 15.23 7.95 -12.40
C GLU A 65 15.41 9.06 -11.35
N THR A 66 14.32 9.70 -10.95
CA THR A 66 14.32 10.76 -9.94
C THR A 66 14.87 10.26 -8.59
N VAL A 67 14.35 9.13 -8.10
CA VAL A 67 14.75 8.55 -6.80
C VAL A 67 16.21 8.04 -6.86
N ALA A 68 16.61 7.46 -8.00
CA ALA A 68 17.98 6.98 -8.20
C ALA A 68 19.03 8.10 -8.14
N ALA A 69 18.71 9.27 -8.72
CA ALA A 69 19.60 10.44 -8.72
C ALA A 69 19.80 11.05 -7.32
N GLU A 70 18.88 10.80 -6.41
CA GLU A 70 18.82 11.42 -5.07
C GLU A 70 19.16 10.45 -3.92
N GLY A 71 19.89 9.37 -4.19
CA GLY A 71 20.45 8.49 -3.16
C GLY A 71 19.84 7.10 -3.06
N GLY A 72 18.87 6.74 -3.93
CA GLY A 72 18.30 5.40 -3.98
C GLY A 72 17.11 5.18 -3.04
N LEU A 73 16.78 3.92 -2.75
CA LEU A 73 15.59 3.53 -1.99
C LEU A 73 15.88 2.40 -1.01
N ASP A 74 15.43 2.56 0.23
CA ASP A 74 15.53 1.55 1.29
C ASP A 74 14.16 0.92 1.61
N VAL A 75 13.10 1.73 1.61
CA VAL A 75 11.75 1.30 1.98
C VAL A 75 10.76 1.68 0.88
N LEU A 76 9.99 0.70 0.42
CA LEU A 76 8.86 0.89 -0.50
C LEU A 76 7.55 0.57 0.22
N VAL A 77 6.65 1.55 0.30
CA VAL A 77 5.28 1.35 0.77
C VAL A 77 4.31 1.42 -0.41
N ASN A 78 3.83 0.27 -0.86
CA ASN A 78 2.77 0.15 -1.85
C ASN A 78 1.42 0.41 -1.19
N ASN A 79 1.05 1.68 -1.06
CA ASN A 79 -0.19 2.11 -0.41
C ASN A 79 -1.28 2.50 -1.42
N ALA A 80 -0.93 2.93 -2.63
CA ALA A 80 -1.92 3.29 -3.64
C ALA A 80 -2.92 2.16 -3.88
N GLY A 81 -4.21 2.48 -3.80
CA GLY A 81 -5.27 1.52 -4.00
C GLY A 81 -6.61 2.21 -4.20
N ILE A 82 -7.52 1.50 -4.84
CA ILE A 82 -8.90 1.93 -5.07
C ILE A 82 -9.89 0.85 -4.67
N GLU A 83 -11.05 1.27 -4.28
CA GLU A 83 -12.27 0.49 -4.21
C GLU A 83 -13.32 1.17 -5.09
N GLN A 84 -13.93 0.42 -6.01
CA GLN A 84 -14.96 0.99 -6.89
C GLN A 84 -16.29 1.00 -6.13
N ARG A 85 -16.81 2.20 -5.93
CA ARG A 85 -18.09 2.43 -5.25
C ARG A 85 -19.04 3.20 -6.15
N GLY A 86 -20.35 3.00 -5.98
CA GLY A 86 -21.39 3.79 -6.60
C GLY A 86 -21.37 5.25 -6.13
N ALA A 87 -22.11 6.13 -6.81
CA ALA A 87 -22.21 7.53 -6.45
C ALA A 87 -22.83 7.76 -5.05
N ASP A 88 -23.60 6.82 -4.57
CA ASP A 88 -24.19 6.72 -3.23
C ASP A 88 -23.30 6.05 -2.20
N ASN A 89 -22.04 5.83 -2.54
CA ASN A 89 -21.05 5.08 -1.75
C ASN A 89 -21.37 3.58 -1.59
N SER A 90 -22.33 3.04 -2.34
CA SER A 90 -22.64 1.61 -2.31
C SER A 90 -21.49 0.77 -2.89
N VAL A 91 -21.38 -0.47 -2.39
CA VAL A 91 -20.47 -1.49 -2.92
C VAL A 91 -21.23 -2.36 -3.91
N THR A 92 -20.70 -2.54 -5.12
CA THR A 92 -21.27 -3.49 -6.09
C THR A 92 -21.09 -4.91 -5.57
N GLY A 93 -22.19 -5.63 -5.40
CA GLY A 93 -22.20 -7.02 -4.96
C GLY A 93 -21.51 -7.96 -5.95
N ALA A 94 -21.21 -9.18 -5.49
CA ALA A 94 -20.52 -10.17 -6.30
C ALA A 94 -21.29 -10.52 -7.58
N ASP A 95 -22.62 -10.58 -7.51
CA ASP A 95 -23.53 -10.86 -8.63
C ASP A 95 -23.61 -9.73 -9.67
N GLY A 96 -23.33 -8.48 -9.24
CA GLY A 96 -23.28 -7.30 -10.12
C GLY A 96 -21.88 -6.98 -10.65
N THR A 97 -20.84 -7.67 -10.19
CA THR A 97 -19.46 -7.37 -10.56
C THR A 97 -19.14 -7.85 -11.98
N THR A 98 -18.81 -6.92 -12.88
CA THR A 98 -18.37 -7.22 -14.24
C THR A 98 -16.85 -7.43 -14.32
N ALA A 99 -16.40 -8.10 -15.41
CA ALA A 99 -14.96 -8.23 -15.67
C ALA A 99 -14.25 -6.87 -15.83
N ASP A 100 -14.91 -5.85 -16.35
CA ASP A 100 -14.32 -4.52 -16.53
C ASP A 100 -14.15 -3.78 -15.20
N LEU A 101 -15.12 -3.92 -14.29
CA LEU A 101 -14.99 -3.42 -12.92
C LEU A 101 -13.81 -4.11 -12.21
N LEU A 102 -13.71 -5.43 -12.34
CA LEU A 102 -12.60 -6.20 -11.78
C LEU A 102 -11.25 -5.74 -12.35
N ARG A 103 -11.13 -5.60 -13.68
CA ARG A 103 -9.91 -5.08 -14.32
C ARG A 103 -9.50 -3.72 -13.78
N THR A 104 -10.46 -2.79 -13.63
CA THR A 104 -10.20 -1.44 -13.12
C THR A 104 -9.57 -1.48 -11.71
N VAL A 105 -10.11 -2.31 -10.81
CA VAL A 105 -9.58 -2.46 -9.46
C VAL A 105 -8.22 -3.15 -9.46
N PHE A 106 -8.06 -4.21 -10.27
CA PHE A 106 -6.81 -4.95 -10.39
C PHE A 106 -5.70 -4.10 -11.01
N GLU A 107 -6.02 -3.22 -11.99
CA GLU A 107 -5.01 -2.35 -12.62
C GLU A 107 -4.26 -1.51 -11.58
N THR A 108 -4.97 -0.91 -10.63
CA THR A 108 -4.32 -0.13 -9.59
C THR A 108 -3.76 -1.01 -8.47
N ASN A 109 -4.60 -1.90 -7.90
CA ASN A 109 -4.27 -2.59 -6.65
C ASN A 109 -3.26 -3.72 -6.83
N VAL A 110 -3.23 -4.35 -7.99
CA VAL A 110 -2.43 -5.55 -8.28
C VAL A 110 -1.33 -5.24 -9.31
N PHE A 111 -1.70 -4.86 -10.52
CA PHE A 111 -0.71 -4.61 -11.57
C PHE A 111 0.13 -3.38 -11.26
N GLY A 112 -0.46 -2.32 -10.70
CA GLY A 112 0.27 -1.14 -10.24
C GLY A 112 1.29 -1.46 -9.16
N LEU A 113 0.94 -2.28 -8.17
CA LEU A 113 1.86 -2.76 -7.14
C LEU A 113 3.04 -3.54 -7.77
N VAL A 114 2.76 -4.46 -8.69
CA VAL A 114 3.78 -5.25 -9.38
C VAL A 114 4.69 -4.35 -10.21
N ARG A 115 4.12 -3.43 -10.99
CA ARG A 115 4.85 -2.46 -11.82
C ARG A 115 5.83 -1.63 -11.00
N VAL A 116 5.35 -1.01 -9.92
CA VAL A 116 6.18 -0.20 -9.03
C VAL A 116 7.25 -1.05 -8.35
N THR A 117 6.87 -2.18 -7.73
CA THR A 117 7.83 -3.05 -7.06
C THR A 117 8.92 -3.50 -8.02
N HIS A 118 8.57 -3.99 -9.22
CA HIS A 118 9.53 -4.44 -10.23
C HIS A 118 10.50 -3.34 -10.64
N ALA A 119 9.99 -2.14 -10.93
CA ALA A 119 10.79 -1.01 -11.39
C ALA A 119 11.79 -0.53 -10.30
N PHE A 120 11.39 -0.54 -9.03
CA PHE A 120 12.24 -0.10 -7.91
C PHE A 120 13.12 -1.21 -7.33
N LEU A 121 12.99 -2.49 -7.72
CA LEU A 121 13.86 -3.59 -7.26
C LEU A 121 15.36 -3.30 -7.40
N PRO A 122 15.88 -2.73 -8.51
CA PRO A 122 17.29 -2.43 -8.63
C PRO A 122 17.81 -1.44 -7.57
N LEU A 123 16.96 -0.50 -7.11
CA LEU A 123 17.31 0.43 -6.05
C LEU A 123 17.26 -0.26 -4.68
N LEU A 124 16.19 -0.99 -4.39
CA LEU A 124 16.03 -1.74 -3.14
C LEU A 124 17.16 -2.75 -2.92
N ARG A 125 17.62 -3.44 -3.98
CA ARG A 125 18.75 -4.39 -3.90
C ARG A 125 20.08 -3.75 -3.51
N ARG A 126 20.21 -2.44 -3.57
CA ARG A 126 21.43 -1.70 -3.13
C ARG A 126 21.34 -1.28 -1.66
N SER A 127 20.17 -1.36 -1.05
CA SER A 127 19.97 -1.09 0.37
C SER A 127 20.58 -2.20 1.23
N ALA A 128 21.12 -1.84 2.37
CA ALA A 128 21.62 -2.80 3.36
C ALA A 128 20.49 -3.51 4.13
N ALA A 129 19.31 -2.90 4.23
CA ALA A 129 18.14 -3.44 4.92
C ALA A 129 16.85 -3.07 4.17
N PRO A 130 16.62 -3.63 2.97
CA PRO A 130 15.47 -3.25 2.13
C PRO A 130 14.16 -3.79 2.70
N VAL A 131 13.14 -2.92 2.71
CA VAL A 131 11.80 -3.22 3.19
C VAL A 131 10.75 -2.91 2.11
N VAL A 132 9.79 -3.80 1.94
CA VAL A 132 8.59 -3.60 1.11
C VAL A 132 7.36 -3.85 1.95
N VAL A 133 6.50 -2.85 2.07
CA VAL A 133 5.21 -2.94 2.76
C VAL A 133 4.10 -2.84 1.74
N ASN A 134 3.28 -3.87 1.63
CA ASN A 134 2.13 -3.92 0.76
C ASN A 134 0.86 -3.67 1.57
N VAL A 135 0.20 -2.52 1.37
CA VAL A 135 -1.05 -2.22 2.06
C VAL A 135 -2.17 -3.07 1.49
N SER A 136 -2.58 -4.04 2.29
CA SER A 136 -3.64 -5.01 2.01
C SER A 136 -4.95 -4.62 2.70
N SER A 137 -5.70 -5.57 3.22
CA SER A 137 -6.97 -5.40 3.93
C SER A 137 -7.32 -6.68 4.67
N GLY A 138 -8.10 -6.62 5.75
CA GLY A 138 -8.71 -7.79 6.39
C GLY A 138 -9.60 -8.58 5.43
N LEU A 139 -10.17 -7.91 4.44
CA LEU A 139 -10.91 -8.54 3.33
C LEU A 139 -10.02 -9.37 2.37
N ALA A 140 -8.71 -9.41 2.58
CA ALA A 140 -7.78 -10.26 1.82
C ALA A 140 -7.62 -11.65 2.44
N SER A 141 -7.99 -11.83 3.71
CA SER A 141 -7.88 -13.09 4.43
C SER A 141 -8.98 -14.06 3.99
N LEU A 142 -8.62 -15.14 3.30
CA LEU A 142 -9.57 -16.20 2.96
C LEU A 142 -10.12 -16.89 4.21
N THR A 143 -9.29 -17.05 5.25
CA THR A 143 -9.71 -17.54 6.56
C THR A 143 -10.77 -16.60 7.17
N GLY A 144 -10.54 -15.28 7.12
CA GLY A 144 -11.48 -14.29 7.62
C GLY A 144 -12.79 -14.24 6.81
N LEU A 145 -12.69 -14.24 5.48
CA LEU A 145 -13.87 -14.18 4.59
C LEU A 145 -14.78 -15.42 4.69
N THR A 146 -14.25 -16.56 5.13
CA THR A 146 -15.03 -17.81 5.28
C THR A 146 -15.53 -18.05 6.70
N SER A 147 -15.13 -17.22 7.67
CA SER A 147 -15.58 -17.32 9.07
C SER A 147 -16.75 -16.39 9.35
N PRO A 148 -17.93 -16.93 9.75
CA PRO A 148 -19.10 -16.11 10.09
C PRO A 148 -18.89 -15.11 11.22
N GLU A 149 -17.90 -15.35 12.08
CA GLU A 149 -17.54 -14.50 13.22
C GLU A 149 -16.67 -13.31 12.80
N SER A 150 -16.08 -13.36 11.59
CA SER A 150 -15.20 -12.32 11.10
C SER A 150 -15.97 -11.10 10.60
N PRO A 151 -15.51 -9.86 10.90
CA PRO A 151 -16.11 -8.64 10.37
C PRO A 151 -16.22 -8.59 8.84
N GLY A 152 -15.32 -9.29 8.14
CA GLY A 152 -15.29 -9.33 6.68
C GLY A 152 -16.31 -10.27 6.05
N TYR A 153 -16.91 -11.20 6.81
CA TYR A 153 -17.81 -12.23 6.28
C TYR A 153 -19.03 -11.67 5.55
N GLY A 154 -19.61 -10.60 6.09
CA GLY A 154 -20.78 -9.94 5.50
C GLY A 154 -20.49 -8.94 4.38
N TYR A 155 -19.22 -8.78 3.97
CA TYR A 155 -18.89 -7.81 2.93
C TYR A 155 -19.34 -8.29 1.55
N PRO A 156 -20.18 -7.50 0.81
CA PRO A 156 -20.83 -7.99 -0.40
C PRO A 156 -19.97 -7.94 -1.66
N GLY A 157 -18.90 -7.14 -1.66
CA GLY A 157 -18.09 -6.87 -2.86
C GLY A 157 -17.19 -8.02 -3.27
N LEU A 158 -16.89 -8.12 -4.56
CA LEU A 158 -15.99 -9.14 -5.12
C LEU A 158 -14.63 -8.55 -5.53
N ALA A 159 -14.63 -7.43 -6.24
CA ALA A 159 -13.43 -6.93 -6.90
C ALA A 159 -12.33 -6.50 -5.92
N TYR A 160 -12.70 -5.77 -4.86
CA TYR A 160 -11.74 -5.28 -3.88
C TYR A 160 -11.14 -6.41 -3.04
N PRO A 161 -11.93 -7.31 -2.40
CA PRO A 161 -11.36 -8.45 -1.67
C PRO A 161 -10.46 -9.32 -2.54
N ALA A 162 -10.90 -9.68 -3.75
CA ALA A 162 -10.10 -10.47 -4.69
C ALA A 162 -8.75 -9.80 -5.01
N SER A 163 -8.73 -8.48 -5.23
CA SER A 163 -7.49 -7.74 -5.47
C SER A 163 -6.55 -7.75 -4.26
N LYS A 164 -7.09 -7.64 -3.05
CA LYS A 164 -6.28 -7.65 -1.82
C LYS A 164 -5.79 -9.05 -1.45
N THR A 165 -6.57 -10.10 -1.76
CA THR A 165 -6.08 -11.48 -1.68
C THR A 165 -4.93 -11.72 -2.67
N ALA A 166 -5.01 -11.16 -3.88
CA ALA A 166 -3.90 -11.20 -4.83
C ALA A 166 -2.65 -10.47 -4.29
N VAL A 167 -2.82 -9.31 -3.62
CA VAL A 167 -1.72 -8.59 -2.95
C VAL A 167 -1.06 -9.48 -1.88
N ASN A 168 -1.84 -10.20 -1.07
CA ASN A 168 -1.33 -11.15 -0.09
C ASN A 168 -0.52 -12.26 -0.75
N ALA A 169 -1.03 -12.88 -1.82
CA ALA A 169 -0.32 -13.92 -2.57
C ALA A 169 1.00 -13.39 -3.18
N LEU A 170 0.98 -12.19 -3.77
CA LEU A 170 2.19 -11.53 -4.30
C LEU A 170 3.21 -11.26 -3.20
N THR A 171 2.77 -10.83 -2.01
CA THR A 171 3.65 -10.59 -0.86
C THR A 171 4.43 -11.86 -0.49
N VAL A 172 3.74 -12.99 -0.37
CA VAL A 172 4.39 -14.29 -0.09
C VAL A 172 5.41 -14.66 -1.17
N GLN A 173 5.05 -14.49 -2.45
CA GLN A 173 5.95 -14.85 -3.54
C GLN A 173 7.17 -13.91 -3.62
N TYR A 174 6.99 -12.60 -3.40
CA TYR A 174 8.11 -11.67 -3.33
C TYR A 174 9.03 -11.98 -2.14
N ALA A 175 8.49 -12.26 -0.96
CA ALA A 175 9.29 -12.63 0.21
C ALA A 175 10.17 -13.86 -0.05
N LYS A 176 9.64 -14.87 -0.76
CA LYS A 176 10.37 -16.09 -1.16
C LYS A 176 11.42 -15.82 -2.24
N ALA A 177 11.10 -14.94 -3.20
CA ALA A 177 11.97 -14.67 -4.35
C ALA A 177 13.07 -13.65 -4.06
N LEU A 178 12.95 -12.86 -2.99
CA LEU A 178 13.83 -11.74 -2.65
C LEU A 178 14.49 -11.97 -1.27
N PRO A 179 15.37 -12.96 -1.14
CA PRO A 179 16.07 -13.20 0.12
C PRO A 179 16.88 -11.96 0.52
N GLY A 180 16.82 -11.59 1.80
CA GLY A 180 17.44 -10.37 2.32
C GLY A 180 16.55 -9.13 2.31
N MET A 181 15.36 -9.18 1.68
CA MET A 181 14.34 -8.14 1.80
C MET A 181 13.26 -8.52 2.82
N ARG A 182 12.73 -7.53 3.53
CA ARG A 182 11.54 -7.70 4.37
C ARG A 182 10.33 -7.31 3.56
N VAL A 183 9.52 -8.29 3.15
CA VAL A 183 8.34 -8.07 2.32
C VAL A 183 7.12 -8.57 3.08
N ASN A 184 6.24 -7.64 3.51
CA ASN A 184 5.07 -7.97 4.32
C ASN A 184 3.81 -7.27 3.80
N ALA A 185 2.66 -7.90 4.03
CA ALA A 185 1.34 -7.31 3.84
C ALA A 185 0.83 -6.73 5.17
N VAL A 186 0.08 -5.63 5.10
CA VAL A 186 -0.53 -5.01 6.27
C VAL A 186 -2.02 -4.78 6.07
N GLU A 187 -2.78 -5.01 7.15
CA GLU A 187 -4.17 -4.67 7.34
C GLU A 187 -4.25 -3.39 8.15
N PRO A 188 -4.70 -2.26 7.58
CA PRO A 188 -4.81 -1.01 8.32
C PRO A 188 -6.09 -0.90 9.19
N GLY A 189 -6.98 -1.88 9.17
CA GLY A 189 -8.30 -1.81 9.79
C GLY A 189 -9.32 -1.01 8.98
N PHE A 190 -10.57 -0.96 9.45
CA PHE A 190 -11.63 -0.19 8.79
C PHE A 190 -11.47 1.31 9.12
N THR A 191 -10.58 1.94 8.38
CA THR A 191 -10.13 3.32 8.60
C THR A 191 -10.97 4.31 7.81
N ALA A 192 -11.40 5.41 8.44
CA ALA A 192 -12.15 6.49 7.81
C ALA A 192 -11.28 7.24 6.79
N THR A 193 -11.48 6.96 5.51
CA THR A 193 -10.76 7.58 4.38
C THR A 193 -11.70 7.80 3.20
N ASP A 194 -11.27 8.56 2.21
CA ASP A 194 -12.04 8.75 0.97
C ASP A 194 -12.30 7.44 0.22
N LEU A 195 -11.49 6.38 0.45
CA LEU A 195 -11.68 5.07 -0.17
C LEU A 195 -13.06 4.50 0.12
N ASN A 196 -13.54 4.71 1.34
CA ASN A 196 -14.83 4.18 1.81
C ASN A 196 -15.85 5.30 2.13
N GLY A 197 -15.64 6.52 1.62
CA GLY A 197 -16.52 7.66 1.91
C GLY A 197 -16.47 8.09 3.38
N ASN A 198 -15.36 7.88 4.06
CA ASN A 198 -15.12 8.20 5.46
C ASN A 198 -16.06 7.47 6.45
N THR A 199 -16.54 6.26 6.07
CA THR A 199 -17.41 5.43 6.94
C THR A 199 -16.65 4.51 7.88
N GLY A 200 -15.31 4.53 7.86
CA GLY A 200 -14.47 3.74 8.74
C GLY A 200 -14.71 4.02 10.22
N THR A 201 -14.46 3.02 11.08
CA THR A 201 -14.67 3.08 12.53
C THR A 201 -13.45 3.55 13.31
N GLN A 202 -12.29 3.63 12.64
CA GLN A 202 -11.05 4.10 13.26
C GLN A 202 -10.46 5.30 12.51
N SER A 203 -9.61 6.04 13.18
CA SER A 203 -8.90 7.19 12.63
C SER A 203 -7.79 6.78 11.66
N VAL A 204 -7.36 7.71 10.81
CA VAL A 204 -6.22 7.52 9.92
C VAL A 204 -4.92 7.28 10.71
N ALA A 205 -4.78 7.89 11.89
CA ALA A 205 -3.63 7.69 12.76
C ALA A 205 -3.53 6.25 13.28
N GLU A 206 -4.65 5.68 13.71
CA GLU A 206 -4.72 4.26 14.13
C GLU A 206 -4.45 3.33 12.95
N GLY A 207 -5.06 3.60 11.79
CA GLY A 207 -4.88 2.77 10.59
C GLY A 207 -3.45 2.78 10.04
N ALA A 208 -2.68 3.85 10.24
CA ALA A 208 -1.30 3.93 9.80
C ALA A 208 -0.32 3.13 10.69
N GLU A 209 -0.73 2.70 11.89
CA GLU A 209 0.14 2.05 12.87
C GLU A 209 0.87 0.82 12.32
N ALA A 210 0.11 -0.12 11.74
CA ALA A 210 0.68 -1.33 11.16
C ALA A 210 1.63 -1.02 10.00
N ILE A 211 1.29 -0.02 9.17
CA ILE A 211 2.11 0.36 8.00
C ILE A 211 3.45 0.93 8.48
N VAL A 212 3.42 1.86 9.43
CA VAL A 212 4.63 2.49 9.99
C VAL A 212 5.51 1.44 10.67
N ARG A 213 4.93 0.58 11.51
CA ARG A 213 5.68 -0.49 12.19
C ARG A 213 6.40 -1.41 11.21
N MET A 214 5.74 -1.81 10.11
CA MET A 214 6.38 -2.65 9.10
C MET A 214 7.38 -1.89 8.23
N ALA A 215 7.25 -0.58 8.06
CA ALA A 215 8.21 0.25 7.34
C ALA A 215 9.50 0.51 8.14
N LEU A 216 9.43 0.39 9.48
CA LEU A 216 10.55 0.57 10.40
C LEU A 216 11.28 -0.73 10.75
N LEU A 217 10.99 -1.83 10.06
CA LEU A 217 11.67 -3.10 10.32
C LEU A 217 13.17 -3.00 10.01
N ASP A 218 13.95 -3.61 10.86
CA ASP A 218 15.39 -3.86 10.65
C ASP A 218 15.64 -5.15 9.84
N ALA A 219 16.91 -5.50 9.67
CA ALA A 219 17.32 -6.66 8.88
C ALA A 219 16.85 -8.01 9.47
N ASP A 220 16.54 -8.07 10.77
CA ASP A 220 16.13 -9.30 11.47
C ASP A 220 14.60 -9.40 11.60
N GLY A 221 13.87 -8.41 11.09
CA GLY A 221 12.41 -8.37 11.11
C GLY A 221 11.73 -9.47 10.31
N PRO A 222 10.42 -9.68 10.52
CA PRO A 222 9.65 -10.70 9.79
C PRO A 222 9.57 -10.41 8.29
N THR A 223 9.39 -11.49 7.51
CA THR A 223 9.14 -11.41 6.07
C THR A 223 8.13 -12.47 5.64
N GLY A 224 7.32 -12.16 4.63
CA GLY A 224 6.32 -13.09 4.10
C GLY A 224 5.10 -13.24 5.01
N GLY A 225 4.84 -12.28 5.91
CA GLY A 225 3.71 -12.28 6.83
C GLY A 225 2.63 -11.26 6.47
N PHE A 226 1.46 -11.43 7.09
CA PHE A 226 0.33 -10.53 7.04
C PHE A 226 0.05 -10.02 8.46
N PHE A 227 -0.03 -8.69 8.64
CA PHE A 227 -0.05 -8.07 9.97
C PHE A 227 -1.09 -6.97 10.07
N ASP A 228 -1.69 -6.83 11.25
CA ASP A 228 -2.38 -5.61 11.69
C ASP A 228 -1.61 -4.90 12.81
N ALA A 229 -2.23 -3.91 13.46
CA ALA A 229 -1.63 -3.21 14.60
C ALA A 229 -1.38 -4.14 15.81
N SER A 230 -2.11 -5.24 15.94
CA SER A 230 -2.04 -6.18 17.06
C SER A 230 -1.01 -7.29 16.86
N GLY A 231 -0.69 -7.62 15.60
CA GLY A 231 0.27 -8.70 15.30
C GLY A 231 0.01 -9.43 13.99
N PRO A 232 0.42 -10.69 13.87
CA PRO A 232 0.21 -11.48 12.67
C PRO A 232 -1.25 -11.91 12.51
N LEU A 233 -1.70 -11.89 11.25
CA LEU A 233 -3.03 -12.31 10.84
C LEU A 233 -2.97 -13.61 10.01
N PRO A 234 -4.06 -14.41 10.00
CA PRO A 234 -4.18 -15.53 9.07
C PRO A 234 -4.43 -15.03 7.64
N TRP A 235 -3.92 -15.80 6.67
CA TRP A 235 -4.13 -15.54 5.23
C TRP A 235 -5.57 -15.75 4.77
#